data_afd6981cca35375c0ca3877c4d6a8784
#
_entry.id   afd6981cca35375c0ca3877c4d6a8784
#
_cell.length_a   1.000
_cell.length_b   1.000
_cell.length_c   1.000
_cell.angle_alpha   90.00
_cell.angle_beta   90.00
_cell.angle_gamma   90.00
#
_symmetry.space_group_name_H-M   'P 1'
#
loop_
_entity.id
_entity.type
_entity.pdbx_description
1 polymer ?
#
loop_
_entity_poly.entity_id
_entity_poly.type
_entity_poly.pdbx_seq_one_letter_code
_entity_poly.pdbx_strand_id
1 'polypeptide(L)'
;MSKCSFRKWLIHSDAIQDEPLIGELYFPTLPSEIAAERTSEESHSNGESMTAMNERQKKSLNRLTAAEMKRSARAMASLQDSIRFRYSKAWLDNGFPIGADLPLQEGLMKPLNAARLFGFLADRALDGTSALWFEQASAMGSQGTAVPADASSIERQSILLPHCEAHAGGIRIRSTEGEAAGSTLPIPMESNAAAGIPLAIQNAERGRTDLRSLLAIAAATTLPGRHSPRVVVSGRDEEVMTLSRLDDLCSIPVWREIYMRLARESGIETAQTRLKDVRGSTALLTSRIDRAAGKPLFTLSARTLTAGRMGSYLGIADILNSDGASPAEDLPKVWRRMAFALLTGAADAPERWLFVREEFGWRLAPAHGWRPNTGAARPMTADGRRPIAAAEDLVRLAPYFAMKTADAKKVLLAIRRATADWEDLAFSAGAGAQEVRELEPCFTTY
;
A
#
# COMPACT_ATOMS: atom_id res chain seq x y z
N MET A 1 16.53 -25.60 -23.79
CA MET A 1 15.95 -25.07 -22.53
C MET A 1 16.54 -23.71 -22.33
N SER A 2 15.80 -22.64 -22.60
CA SER A 2 16.25 -21.26 -22.36
C SER A 2 16.44 -21.10 -20.85
N LYS A 3 17.63 -20.72 -20.41
CA LYS A 3 17.89 -20.37 -19.01
C LYS A 3 17.06 -19.12 -18.72
N CYS A 4 16.02 -19.22 -17.87
CA CYS A 4 15.36 -18.04 -17.34
C CYS A 4 16.42 -17.24 -16.56
N SER A 5 16.66 -16.02 -16.99
CA SER A 5 17.44 -15.08 -16.21
C SER A 5 16.56 -14.45 -15.13
N PHE A 6 17.13 -14.14 -13.99
CA PHE A 6 16.45 -13.50 -12.90
C PHE A 6 17.18 -12.22 -12.54
N ARG A 7 16.44 -11.15 -12.32
CA ARG A 7 16.95 -9.96 -11.63
C ARG A 7 16.99 -10.24 -10.14
N LYS A 8 18.14 -9.99 -9.54
CA LYS A 8 18.36 -10.13 -8.12
C LYS A 8 18.28 -8.77 -7.45
N TRP A 9 17.51 -8.68 -6.39
CA TRP A 9 17.38 -7.52 -5.53
C TRP A 9 17.80 -7.87 -4.11
N LEU A 10 18.38 -6.91 -3.42
CA LEU A 10 18.77 -7.04 -2.02
C LEU A 10 17.73 -6.36 -1.14
N ILE A 11 17.29 -7.05 -0.11
CA ILE A 11 16.33 -6.55 0.85
C ILE A 11 17.06 -6.24 2.15
N HIS A 12 17.05 -4.97 2.55
CA HIS A 12 17.69 -4.48 3.77
C HIS A 12 16.66 -3.91 4.75
N SER A 13 17.04 -3.81 6.02
CA SER A 13 16.30 -3.02 7.00
C SER A 13 17.06 -1.75 7.33
N ASP A 14 16.42 -0.59 7.19
CA ASP A 14 16.90 0.70 7.69
C ASP A 14 16.28 1.08 9.04
N ALA A 15 15.38 0.25 9.55
CA ALA A 15 14.80 0.38 10.89
C ALA A 15 15.64 -0.28 11.99
N ILE A 16 16.64 -1.08 11.62
CA ILE A 16 17.52 -1.81 12.53
C ILE A 16 18.92 -1.24 12.37
N GLN A 17 19.64 -1.10 13.49
CA GLN A 17 21.02 -0.63 13.48
C GLN A 17 21.87 -1.48 12.53
N ASP A 18 22.84 -0.84 11.84
CA ASP A 18 23.75 -1.44 10.86
C ASP A 18 23.08 -1.90 9.54
N GLU A 19 21.83 -1.51 9.29
CA GLU A 19 21.08 -1.79 8.07
C GLU A 19 21.24 -3.24 7.56
N PRO A 20 20.93 -4.27 8.38
CA PRO A 20 21.22 -5.64 8.05
C PRO A 20 20.54 -6.10 6.76
N LEU A 21 21.25 -6.91 5.98
CA LEU A 21 20.69 -7.61 4.84
C LEU A 21 19.67 -8.66 5.34
N ILE A 22 18.38 -8.42 5.06
CA ILE A 22 17.31 -9.36 5.35
C ILE A 22 17.41 -10.58 4.43
N GLY A 23 17.57 -10.34 3.13
CA GLY A 23 17.60 -11.43 2.16
C GLY A 23 17.71 -10.97 0.71
N GLU A 24 17.50 -11.92 -0.18
CA GLU A 24 17.58 -11.76 -1.62
C GLU A 24 16.24 -12.08 -2.27
N LEU A 25 15.80 -11.20 -3.17
CA LEU A 25 14.58 -11.32 -3.95
C LEU A 25 14.94 -11.55 -5.41
N TYR A 26 14.27 -12.48 -6.05
CA TYR A 26 14.48 -12.86 -7.42
C TYR A 26 13.21 -12.67 -8.22
N PHE A 27 13.23 -11.73 -9.17
CA PHE A 27 12.20 -11.55 -10.19
C PHE A 27 12.63 -12.19 -11.50
N PRO A 28 11.73 -12.82 -12.25
CA PRO A 28 12.03 -13.26 -13.61
C PRO A 28 12.33 -12.06 -14.51
N THR A 29 13.35 -12.17 -15.36
CA THR A 29 13.67 -11.14 -16.36
C THR A 29 12.59 -11.11 -17.43
N LEU A 30 12.09 -9.94 -17.76
CA LEU A 30 11.02 -9.77 -18.74
C LEU A 30 11.50 -10.03 -20.17
N PRO A 31 10.67 -10.63 -21.04
CA PRO A 31 11.04 -10.85 -22.45
C PRO A 31 11.37 -9.58 -23.23
N SER A 32 10.75 -8.44 -22.89
CA SER A 32 11.06 -7.13 -23.45
C SER A 32 12.48 -6.66 -23.12
N GLU A 33 12.98 -7.03 -21.95
CA GLU A 33 14.33 -6.68 -21.48
C GLU A 33 15.37 -7.61 -22.15
N ILE A 34 15.05 -8.89 -22.32
CA ILE A 34 15.88 -9.83 -23.08
C ILE A 34 16.00 -9.37 -24.55
N ALA A 35 14.94 -8.79 -25.12
CA ALA A 35 14.97 -8.23 -26.47
C ALA A 35 15.82 -6.96 -26.55
N ALA A 36 15.77 -6.09 -25.52
CA ALA A 36 16.57 -4.88 -25.46
C ALA A 36 18.08 -5.16 -25.26
N GLU A 37 18.44 -6.14 -24.42
CA GLU A 37 19.82 -6.58 -24.25
C GLU A 37 20.39 -7.18 -25.54
N ARG A 38 19.63 -7.99 -26.27
CA ARG A 38 20.05 -8.53 -27.58
C ARG A 38 20.23 -7.45 -28.64
N THR A 39 19.35 -6.45 -28.70
CA THR A 39 19.50 -5.34 -29.63
C THR A 39 20.71 -4.45 -29.31
N SER A 40 21.10 -4.32 -28.05
CA SER A 40 22.32 -3.60 -27.65
C SER A 40 23.60 -4.40 -27.95
N GLU A 41 23.58 -5.73 -27.81
CA GLU A 41 24.70 -6.61 -28.18
C GLU A 41 24.85 -6.72 -29.71
N GLU A 42 23.75 -6.81 -30.46
CA GLU A 42 23.76 -6.86 -31.92
C GLU A 42 24.13 -5.51 -32.56
N SER A 43 23.85 -4.38 -31.92
CA SER A 43 24.27 -3.04 -32.42
C SER A 43 25.78 -2.80 -32.30
N HIS A 44 26.51 -3.59 -31.51
CA HIS A 44 27.97 -3.55 -31.43
C HIS A 44 28.67 -4.50 -32.41
N SER A 45 27.95 -5.43 -33.06
CA SER A 45 28.53 -6.43 -33.93
C SER A 45 28.19 -6.30 -35.41
N ASN A 46 27.25 -5.48 -35.83
CA ASN A 46 26.84 -5.39 -37.25
C ASN A 46 26.63 -3.94 -37.70
N GLY A 47 27.73 -3.29 -38.05
CA GLY A 47 27.76 -2.05 -38.84
C GLY A 47 27.77 -2.33 -40.35
N GLU A 48 26.96 -3.27 -40.89
CA GLU A 48 26.77 -3.36 -42.33
C GLU A 48 25.43 -4.08 -42.70
N SER A 49 24.68 -3.36 -43.56
CA SER A 49 23.62 -3.92 -44.46
C SER A 49 22.24 -4.22 -43.88
N MET A 50 21.46 -3.16 -43.68
CA MET A 50 19.98 -3.24 -43.66
C MET A 50 19.36 -2.48 -44.85
N THR A 51 19.65 -2.90 -46.07
CA THR A 51 18.94 -2.42 -47.29
C THR A 51 18.43 -3.61 -48.08
N ALA A 52 17.08 -3.69 -48.24
CA ALA A 52 16.33 -4.64 -49.06
C ALA A 52 15.89 -5.97 -48.41
N MET A 53 15.01 -5.88 -47.42
CA MET A 53 14.16 -7.03 -47.10
C MET A 53 12.86 -7.01 -47.94
N ASN A 54 12.60 -8.09 -48.70
CA ASN A 54 11.40 -8.33 -49.51
C ASN A 54 10.16 -8.49 -48.60
N GLU A 55 8.99 -8.07 -49.06
CA GLU A 55 7.70 -8.11 -48.31
C GLU A 55 7.34 -9.50 -47.75
N ARG A 56 7.79 -10.58 -48.41
CA ARG A 56 7.65 -11.96 -47.91
C ARG A 56 8.49 -12.22 -46.67
N GLN A 57 9.67 -11.63 -46.56
CA GLN A 57 10.54 -11.73 -45.38
C GLN A 57 9.99 -10.92 -44.21
N LYS A 58 9.41 -9.73 -44.46
CA LYS A 58 8.69 -8.93 -43.46
C LYS A 58 7.46 -9.66 -42.90
N LYS A 59 6.67 -10.31 -43.75
CA LYS A 59 5.54 -11.16 -43.29
C LYS A 59 5.97 -12.41 -42.52
N SER A 60 7.11 -13.00 -42.90
CA SER A 60 7.69 -14.13 -42.14
C SER A 60 8.23 -13.70 -40.78
N LEU A 61 8.91 -12.56 -40.71
CA LEU A 61 9.44 -11.96 -39.46
C LEU A 61 8.29 -11.58 -38.51
N ASN A 62 7.21 -10.97 -39.06
CA ASN A 62 6.02 -10.65 -38.25
C ASN A 62 5.24 -11.89 -37.76
N ARG A 63 5.31 -13.02 -38.48
CA ARG A 63 4.74 -14.29 -38.01
C ARG A 63 5.63 -14.98 -36.97
N LEU A 64 6.94 -14.85 -37.07
CA LEU A 64 7.90 -15.35 -36.09
C LEU A 64 7.81 -14.54 -34.79
N THR A 65 7.75 -13.21 -34.85
CA THR A 65 7.54 -12.36 -33.67
C THR A 65 6.20 -12.62 -33.00
N ALA A 66 5.12 -12.86 -33.75
CA ALA A 66 3.81 -13.20 -33.15
C ALA A 66 3.80 -14.61 -32.52
N ALA A 67 4.53 -15.57 -33.07
CA ALA A 67 4.68 -16.90 -32.48
C ALA A 67 5.62 -16.90 -31.27
N GLU A 68 6.67 -16.06 -31.29
CA GLU A 68 7.56 -15.84 -30.18
C GLU A 68 6.87 -15.07 -29.06
N MET A 69 6.05 -14.07 -29.36
CA MET A 69 5.19 -13.40 -28.38
C MET A 69 4.20 -14.38 -27.73
N LYS A 70 3.56 -15.29 -28.51
CA LYS A 70 2.70 -16.32 -27.94
C LYS A 70 3.46 -17.36 -27.11
N ARG A 71 4.69 -17.72 -27.50
CA ARG A 71 5.57 -18.58 -26.68
C ARG A 71 6.05 -17.87 -25.44
N SER A 72 6.41 -16.61 -25.54
CA SER A 72 6.76 -15.76 -24.39
C SER A 72 5.57 -15.60 -23.45
N ALA A 73 4.37 -15.31 -23.93
CA ALA A 73 3.16 -15.23 -23.09
C ALA A 73 2.84 -16.56 -22.38
N ARG A 74 3.06 -17.73 -23.05
CA ARG A 74 2.93 -19.03 -22.38
C ARG A 74 4.06 -19.33 -21.40
N ALA A 75 5.29 -18.94 -21.70
CA ALA A 75 6.42 -19.05 -20.78
C ALA A 75 6.21 -18.12 -19.57
N MET A 76 5.64 -16.93 -19.77
CA MET A 76 5.31 -15.97 -18.71
C MET A 76 4.15 -16.43 -17.83
N ALA A 77 3.13 -17.10 -18.36
CA ALA A 77 2.10 -17.75 -17.55
C ALA A 77 2.69 -18.80 -16.61
N SER A 78 3.79 -19.48 -17.02
CA SER A 78 4.56 -20.40 -16.16
C SER A 78 5.58 -19.69 -15.25
N LEU A 79 5.95 -18.45 -15.56
CA LEU A 79 6.89 -17.61 -14.78
C LEU A 79 6.18 -16.86 -13.65
N GLN A 80 4.84 -16.67 -13.72
CA GLN A 80 4.05 -16.11 -12.62
C GLN A 80 4.24 -16.88 -11.30
N ASP A 81 4.66 -18.15 -11.40
CA ASP A 81 5.01 -19.00 -10.25
C ASP A 81 6.44 -18.81 -9.72
N SER A 82 7.22 -17.87 -10.24
CA SER A 82 8.67 -17.93 -10.09
C SER A 82 9.31 -16.78 -9.27
N ILE A 83 8.55 -15.82 -8.73
CA ILE A 83 9.10 -14.94 -7.69
C ILE A 83 9.61 -15.78 -6.55
N ARG A 84 10.84 -15.51 -6.09
CA ARG A 84 11.47 -16.27 -5.03
C ARG A 84 12.17 -15.34 -4.06
N PHE A 85 12.19 -15.74 -2.80
CA PHE A 85 12.89 -15.04 -1.74
C PHE A 85 13.76 -16.03 -0.96
N ARG A 86 14.91 -15.55 -0.50
CA ARG A 86 15.79 -16.29 0.41
C ARG A 86 16.32 -15.36 1.47
N TYR A 87 16.21 -15.75 2.73
CA TYR A 87 16.84 -15.01 3.82
C TYR A 87 18.36 -15.06 3.71
N SER A 88 19.02 -14.00 4.19
CA SER A 88 20.46 -14.02 4.44
C SER A 88 20.77 -14.91 5.66
N LYS A 89 22.00 -15.42 5.73
CA LYS A 89 22.41 -16.22 6.89
C LYS A 89 22.36 -15.39 8.18
N ALA A 90 22.85 -14.17 8.16
CA ALA A 90 22.82 -13.28 9.32
C ALA A 90 21.38 -13.01 9.83
N TRP A 91 20.42 -12.90 8.92
CA TRP A 91 19.00 -12.73 9.31
C TRP A 91 18.39 -14.01 9.83
N LEU A 92 18.78 -15.18 9.30
CA LEU A 92 18.34 -16.48 9.84
C LEU A 92 18.80 -16.70 11.28
N ASP A 93 20.00 -16.23 11.61
CA ASP A 93 20.59 -16.41 12.94
C ASP A 93 19.99 -15.45 13.99
N ASN A 94 19.61 -14.22 13.61
CA ASN A 94 19.25 -13.16 14.56
C ASN A 94 17.95 -12.40 14.20
N GLY A 95 17.33 -12.70 13.08
CA GLY A 95 16.16 -12.00 12.58
C GLY A 95 14.83 -12.62 13.02
N PHE A 96 13.78 -12.25 12.30
CA PHE A 96 12.41 -12.72 12.52
C PHE A 96 11.69 -12.88 11.18
N PRO A 97 10.55 -13.61 11.13
CA PRO A 97 9.75 -13.74 9.92
C PRO A 97 9.23 -12.38 9.44
N ILE A 98 9.44 -12.02 8.16
CA ILE A 98 8.94 -10.77 7.57
C ILE A 98 7.57 -10.92 6.92
N GLY A 99 6.80 -11.87 7.38
CA GLY A 99 5.43 -12.18 6.97
C GLY A 99 5.12 -13.64 7.24
N ALA A 100 3.85 -13.96 7.37
CA ALA A 100 3.44 -15.35 7.61
C ALA A 100 3.63 -16.24 6.37
N ASP A 101 3.82 -15.66 5.19
CA ASP A 101 4.19 -16.37 3.95
C ASP A 101 5.72 -16.52 3.78
N LEU A 102 6.49 -15.99 4.73
CA LEU A 102 7.94 -16.07 4.78
C LEU A 102 8.42 -16.53 6.17
N PRO A 103 8.20 -17.80 6.54
CA PRO A 103 8.74 -18.35 7.77
C PRO A 103 10.25 -18.25 7.77
N LEU A 104 10.86 -18.08 8.96
CA LEU A 104 12.32 -17.98 9.11
C LEU A 104 12.94 -19.35 8.88
N GLN A 105 13.32 -19.65 7.64
CA GLN A 105 13.91 -20.93 7.24
C GLN A 105 14.90 -20.76 6.08
N GLU A 106 15.82 -21.70 5.95
CA GLU A 106 16.76 -21.76 4.83
C GLU A 106 16.08 -22.12 3.52
N GLY A 107 16.69 -21.70 2.40
CA GLY A 107 16.29 -22.08 1.05
C GLY A 107 15.49 -21.02 0.33
N LEU A 108 15.13 -21.33 -0.92
CA LEU A 108 14.34 -20.45 -1.78
C LEU A 108 12.84 -20.70 -1.54
N MET A 109 12.15 -19.68 -1.10
CA MET A 109 10.70 -19.67 -0.86
C MET A 109 9.96 -19.05 -2.01
N LYS A 110 8.71 -19.48 -2.23
CA LYS A 110 7.77 -18.92 -3.19
C LYS A 110 6.54 -18.40 -2.44
N PRO A 111 5.81 -17.40 -2.98
CA PRO A 111 4.53 -17.00 -2.43
C PRO A 111 3.56 -18.19 -2.36
N LEU A 112 2.74 -18.25 -1.31
CA LEU A 112 1.72 -19.31 -1.12
C LEU A 112 0.73 -19.40 -2.28
N ASN A 113 0.50 -18.28 -2.97
CA ASN A 113 -0.27 -18.23 -4.20
C ASN A 113 0.61 -17.61 -5.29
N ALA A 114 0.86 -18.38 -6.32
CA ALA A 114 1.71 -18.03 -7.45
C ALA A 114 1.36 -16.70 -8.16
N ALA A 115 0.07 -16.37 -8.19
CA ALA A 115 -0.41 -15.10 -8.78
C ALA A 115 -0.26 -13.89 -7.84
N ARG A 116 0.40 -14.05 -6.67
CA ARG A 116 0.53 -13.00 -5.66
C ARG A 116 1.98 -12.71 -5.34
N LEU A 117 2.22 -11.48 -4.93
CA LEU A 117 3.46 -11.06 -4.30
C LEU A 117 3.56 -11.63 -2.88
N PHE A 118 4.77 -11.74 -2.35
CA PHE A 118 4.95 -11.88 -0.91
C PHE A 118 4.27 -10.73 -0.18
N GLY A 119 3.74 -10.99 1.01
CA GLY A 119 2.99 -10.01 1.79
C GLY A 119 3.72 -8.69 1.97
N PHE A 120 5.00 -8.73 2.36
CA PHE A 120 5.81 -7.52 2.56
C PHE A 120 6.01 -6.70 1.27
N LEU A 121 6.04 -7.35 0.10
CA LEU A 121 6.06 -6.64 -1.19
C LEU A 121 4.69 -6.06 -1.52
N ALA A 122 3.63 -6.80 -1.22
CA ALA A 122 2.26 -6.33 -1.44
C ALA A 122 1.89 -5.12 -0.55
N ASP A 123 2.52 -4.96 0.61
CA ASP A 123 2.38 -3.79 1.47
C ASP A 123 3.02 -2.53 0.88
N ARG A 124 3.95 -2.70 -0.07
CA ARG A 124 4.70 -1.63 -0.74
C ARG A 124 4.23 -1.38 -2.15
N ALA A 125 3.51 -2.34 -2.73
CA ALA A 125 3.05 -2.26 -4.10
C ALA A 125 2.19 -1.04 -4.33
N LEU A 126 2.45 -0.31 -5.41
CA LEU A 126 1.57 0.75 -5.86
C LEU A 126 0.21 0.15 -6.21
N ASP A 127 -0.84 0.76 -5.68
CA ASP A 127 -2.22 0.39 -5.98
C ASP A 127 -3.07 1.64 -6.30
N GLY A 128 -4.24 1.41 -6.88
CA GLY A 128 -5.23 2.46 -7.13
C GLY A 128 -4.72 3.61 -8.00
N THR A 129 -4.88 4.83 -7.51
CA THR A 129 -4.57 6.06 -8.26
C THR A 129 -3.09 6.18 -8.64
N SER A 130 -2.19 5.76 -7.76
CA SER A 130 -0.75 5.85 -8.04
C SER A 130 -0.34 4.95 -9.20
N ALA A 131 -0.83 3.69 -9.21
CA ALA A 131 -0.58 2.77 -10.30
C ALA A 131 -1.19 3.29 -11.61
N LEU A 132 -2.41 3.85 -11.56
CA LEU A 132 -3.10 4.41 -12.72
C LEU A 132 -2.27 5.51 -13.41
N TRP A 133 -1.70 6.43 -12.65
CA TRP A 133 -0.90 7.51 -13.24
C TRP A 133 0.42 7.04 -13.84
N PHE A 134 1.07 6.04 -13.24
CA PHE A 134 2.22 5.38 -13.87
C PHE A 134 1.84 4.71 -15.18
N GLU A 135 0.70 4.03 -15.25
CA GLU A 135 0.19 3.40 -16.46
C GLU A 135 -0.13 4.42 -17.55
N GLN A 136 -0.78 5.53 -17.19
CA GLN A 136 -1.08 6.61 -18.12
C GLN A 136 0.20 7.26 -18.65
N ALA A 137 1.18 7.53 -17.78
CA ALA A 137 2.47 8.06 -18.20
C ALA A 137 3.19 7.12 -19.16
N SER A 138 3.13 5.82 -18.89
CA SER A 138 3.69 4.78 -19.77
C SER A 138 3.03 4.76 -21.15
N ALA A 139 1.70 4.88 -21.21
CA ALA A 139 0.95 4.93 -22.46
C ALA A 139 1.27 6.17 -23.31
N MET A 140 1.72 7.27 -22.68
CA MET A 140 2.15 8.50 -23.38
C MET A 140 3.59 8.44 -23.95
N GLY A 141 4.29 7.32 -23.83
CA GLY A 141 5.55 7.09 -24.54
C GLY A 141 6.82 7.39 -23.76
N SER A 142 6.81 7.25 -22.44
CA SER A 142 8.06 7.28 -21.66
C SER A 142 8.91 6.03 -21.95
N GLN A 143 10.00 6.19 -22.67
CA GLN A 143 10.98 5.11 -22.86
C GLN A 143 11.61 4.75 -21.49
N GLY A 144 11.56 3.48 -21.11
CA GLY A 144 12.26 2.94 -19.94
C GLY A 144 11.42 2.62 -18.71
N THR A 145 10.21 3.20 -18.56
CA THR A 145 9.29 2.90 -17.45
C THR A 145 7.93 2.39 -17.93
N ALA A 146 7.82 2.07 -19.22
CA ALA A 146 6.57 1.63 -19.81
C ALA A 146 6.12 0.30 -19.20
N VAL A 147 4.99 0.33 -18.47
CA VAL A 147 4.27 -0.88 -18.10
C VAL A 147 3.48 -1.34 -19.32
N PRO A 148 3.78 -2.50 -19.93
CA PRO A 148 3.00 -2.99 -21.06
C PRO A 148 1.53 -3.13 -20.69
N ALA A 149 0.62 -2.80 -21.62
CA ALA A 149 -0.82 -2.86 -21.36
C ALA A 149 -1.31 -4.27 -21.01
N ASP A 150 -0.59 -5.28 -21.49
CA ASP A 150 -0.81 -6.71 -21.26
C ASP A 150 0.06 -7.29 -20.14
N ALA A 151 0.83 -6.44 -19.41
CA ALA A 151 1.69 -6.88 -18.33
C ALA A 151 0.89 -7.61 -17.26
N SER A 152 1.40 -8.75 -16.83
CA SER A 152 0.87 -9.48 -15.67
C SER A 152 0.99 -8.65 -14.40
N SER A 153 0.23 -8.98 -13.37
CA SER A 153 0.32 -8.28 -12.08
C SER A 153 1.74 -8.30 -11.48
N ILE A 154 2.49 -9.36 -11.71
CA ILE A 154 3.88 -9.51 -11.24
C ILE A 154 4.84 -8.62 -12.04
N GLU A 155 4.71 -8.59 -13.36
CA GLU A 155 5.51 -7.71 -14.22
C GLU A 155 5.27 -6.25 -13.88
N ARG A 156 4.01 -5.86 -13.77
CA ARG A 156 3.60 -4.53 -13.36
C ARG A 156 4.26 -4.13 -12.05
N GLN A 157 4.23 -5.01 -11.05
CA GLN A 157 4.84 -4.76 -9.75
C GLN A 157 6.37 -4.75 -9.81
N SER A 158 7.01 -5.58 -10.64
CA SER A 158 8.48 -5.54 -10.80
C SER A 158 8.99 -4.21 -11.35
N ILE A 159 8.17 -3.55 -12.19
CA ILE A 159 8.48 -2.22 -12.72
C ILE A 159 8.20 -1.13 -11.67
N LEU A 160 7.13 -1.26 -10.89
CA LEU A 160 6.67 -0.23 -9.96
C LEU A 160 7.37 -0.27 -8.59
N LEU A 161 7.80 -1.46 -8.13
CA LEU A 161 8.42 -1.63 -6.80
C LEU A 161 9.66 -0.76 -6.57
N PRO A 162 10.57 -0.57 -7.54
CA PRO A 162 11.71 0.33 -7.38
C PRO A 162 11.33 1.76 -7.03
N HIS A 163 10.16 2.22 -7.50
CA HIS A 163 9.64 3.56 -7.24
C HIS A 163 8.96 3.71 -5.87
N CYS A 164 8.76 2.60 -5.15
CA CYS A 164 8.09 2.57 -3.83
C CYS A 164 9.08 2.65 -2.66
N GLU A 165 10.38 2.78 -2.91
CA GLU A 165 11.43 2.60 -1.89
C GLU A 165 11.36 3.60 -0.74
N ALA A 166 10.98 4.84 -1.01
CA ALA A 166 10.97 5.90 -0.01
C ALA A 166 9.79 5.85 0.98
N HIS A 167 8.82 4.96 0.82
CA HIS A 167 7.51 5.13 1.43
C HIS A 167 7.10 4.10 2.44
N ALA A 168 7.77 2.96 2.50
CA ALA A 168 7.23 1.85 3.26
C ALA A 168 8.14 1.44 4.41
N GLY A 169 7.84 1.88 5.60
CA GLY A 169 8.43 1.37 6.84
C GLY A 169 9.94 1.23 6.82
N GLY A 170 10.44 0.22 7.50
CA GLY A 170 11.87 -0.01 7.68
C GLY A 170 12.48 -1.08 6.77
N ILE A 171 11.87 -1.40 5.62
CA ILE A 171 12.45 -2.34 4.65
C ILE A 171 12.85 -1.59 3.38
N ARG A 172 14.03 -1.84 2.83
CA ARG A 172 14.53 -1.26 1.58
C ARG A 172 14.82 -2.35 0.56
N ILE A 173 14.50 -2.05 -0.70
CA ILE A 173 14.77 -2.92 -1.84
C ILE A 173 15.85 -2.23 -2.68
N ARG A 174 17.02 -2.84 -2.85
CA ARG A 174 18.14 -2.28 -3.60
C ARG A 174 18.52 -3.21 -4.75
N SER A 175 18.89 -2.65 -5.90
CA SER A 175 19.46 -3.44 -6.98
C SER A 175 20.86 -3.95 -6.58
N THR A 176 21.29 -5.07 -7.17
CA THR A 176 22.65 -5.61 -6.94
C THR A 176 23.75 -4.70 -7.51
N GLU A 177 23.40 -3.79 -8.37
CA GLU A 177 24.31 -2.81 -9.01
C GLU A 177 24.48 -1.52 -8.20
N GLY A 178 23.89 -1.46 -6.99
CA GLY A 178 24.10 -0.34 -6.06
C GLY A 178 23.31 0.92 -6.38
N GLU A 179 22.55 0.94 -7.48
CA GLU A 179 21.63 2.03 -7.77
C GLU A 179 20.35 1.84 -6.96
N ALA A 180 20.04 2.79 -6.09
CA ALA A 180 18.67 2.97 -5.65
C ALA A 180 17.85 3.15 -6.93
N ALA A 181 16.87 2.28 -7.17
CA ALA A 181 15.98 2.43 -8.31
C ALA A 181 15.22 3.75 -8.13
N GLY A 182 15.76 4.81 -8.72
CA GLY A 182 15.49 6.17 -8.32
C GLY A 182 14.14 6.66 -8.81
N SER A 183 13.35 7.17 -7.89
CA SER A 183 12.46 8.28 -8.19
C SER A 183 13.32 9.50 -8.55
N THR A 184 13.05 10.13 -9.69
CA THR A 184 13.71 11.36 -10.11
C THR A 184 13.31 12.58 -9.26
N LEU A 185 12.37 12.41 -8.33
CA LEU A 185 11.90 13.43 -7.41
C LEU A 185 12.43 13.16 -5.99
N PRO A 186 12.89 14.19 -5.28
CA PRO A 186 13.25 14.08 -3.89
C PRO A 186 11.99 13.71 -3.08
N ILE A 187 12.09 12.68 -2.25
CA ILE A 187 11.04 12.26 -1.34
C ILE A 187 11.67 12.18 0.06
N PRO A 188 11.09 12.84 1.05
CA PRO A 188 9.84 13.62 1.03
C PRO A 188 9.95 14.91 0.21
N MET A 189 8.83 15.33 -0.40
CA MET A 189 8.76 16.59 -1.12
C MET A 189 8.75 17.77 -0.17
N GLU A 190 9.46 18.84 -0.49
CA GLU A 190 9.29 20.11 0.23
C GLU A 190 7.86 20.65 0.09
N SER A 191 7.34 21.26 1.15
CA SER A 191 5.96 21.77 1.18
C SER A 191 5.64 22.72 0.03
N ASN A 192 6.62 23.53 -0.41
CA ASN A 192 6.43 24.44 -1.54
C ASN A 192 6.29 23.69 -2.88
N ALA A 193 7.08 22.64 -3.10
CA ALA A 193 6.99 21.80 -4.29
C ALA A 193 5.67 21.01 -4.30
N ALA A 194 5.25 20.48 -3.15
CA ALA A 194 4.00 19.76 -2.98
C ALA A 194 2.77 20.64 -3.21
N ALA A 195 2.88 21.97 -3.09
CA ALA A 195 1.75 22.88 -3.29
C ALA A 195 1.19 22.90 -4.72
N GLY A 196 1.93 22.44 -5.72
CA GLY A 196 1.47 22.30 -7.10
C GLY A 196 0.70 21.00 -7.39
N ILE A 197 0.82 19.99 -6.53
CA ILE A 197 0.27 18.65 -6.76
C ILE A 197 -1.26 18.63 -6.86
N PRO A 198 -2.04 19.34 -6.02
CA PRO A 198 -3.51 19.32 -6.15
C PRO A 198 -3.99 19.76 -7.54
N LEU A 199 -3.45 20.84 -8.07
CA LEU A 199 -3.80 21.33 -9.41
C LEU A 199 -3.35 20.36 -10.50
N ALA A 200 -2.17 19.77 -10.37
CA ALA A 200 -1.65 18.79 -11.30
C ALA A 200 -2.54 17.55 -11.37
N ILE A 201 -3.02 17.04 -10.23
CA ILE A 201 -3.97 15.93 -10.12
C ILE A 201 -5.29 16.28 -10.83
N GLN A 202 -5.87 17.44 -10.53
CA GLN A 202 -7.12 17.88 -11.15
C GLN A 202 -6.99 18.01 -12.69
N ASN A 203 -5.85 18.49 -13.18
CA ASN A 203 -5.59 18.56 -14.60
C ASN A 203 -5.45 17.17 -15.23
N ALA A 204 -4.75 16.24 -14.56
CA ALA A 204 -4.62 14.87 -15.02
C ALA A 204 -5.98 14.15 -15.10
N GLU A 205 -6.83 14.31 -14.09
CA GLU A 205 -8.19 13.72 -14.07
C GLU A 205 -9.13 14.31 -15.12
N ARG A 206 -8.88 15.57 -15.54
CA ARG A 206 -9.60 16.21 -16.66
C ARG A 206 -9.00 15.89 -18.03
N GLY A 207 -7.97 15.04 -18.11
CA GLY A 207 -7.25 14.76 -19.35
C GLY A 207 -6.45 15.96 -19.91
N ARG A 208 -6.11 16.95 -19.07
CA ARG A 208 -5.40 18.18 -19.44
C ARG A 208 -4.00 18.18 -18.85
N THR A 209 -3.23 17.14 -19.14
CA THR A 209 -1.88 17.01 -18.59
C THR A 209 -0.90 16.60 -19.67
N ASP A 210 0.36 16.99 -19.49
CA ASP A 210 1.48 16.50 -20.29
C ASP A 210 2.19 15.34 -19.58
N LEU A 211 3.04 14.64 -20.33
CA LEU A 211 3.82 13.50 -19.81
C LEU A 211 4.65 13.86 -18.59
N ARG A 212 5.31 15.03 -18.60
CA ARG A 212 6.19 15.47 -17.52
C ARG A 212 5.41 15.68 -16.22
N SER A 213 4.26 16.35 -16.32
CA SER A 213 3.36 16.58 -15.16
C SER A 213 2.81 15.27 -14.64
N LEU A 214 2.44 14.33 -15.53
CA LEU A 214 1.91 13.03 -15.14
C LEU A 214 2.97 12.18 -14.43
N LEU A 215 4.20 12.16 -14.93
CA LEU A 215 5.33 11.49 -14.25
C LEU A 215 5.61 12.11 -12.88
N ALA A 216 5.55 13.45 -12.77
CA ALA A 216 5.73 14.13 -11.50
C ALA A 216 4.65 13.74 -10.47
N ILE A 217 3.37 13.66 -10.87
CA ILE A 217 2.29 13.21 -10.01
C ILE A 217 2.49 11.74 -9.61
N ALA A 218 2.78 10.87 -10.58
CA ALA A 218 2.99 9.46 -10.35
C ALA A 218 4.14 9.24 -9.34
N ALA A 219 5.26 9.92 -9.51
CA ALA A 219 6.40 9.84 -8.61
C ALA A 219 6.10 10.41 -7.22
N ALA A 220 5.30 11.49 -7.13
CA ALA A 220 4.93 12.11 -5.86
C ALA A 220 3.93 11.27 -5.05
N THR A 221 3.06 10.50 -5.72
CA THR A 221 1.95 9.78 -5.09
C THR A 221 2.22 8.29 -4.90
N THR A 222 3.44 7.91 -4.63
CA THR A 222 3.87 6.50 -4.53
C THR A 222 3.42 5.77 -3.26
N LEU A 223 2.75 6.43 -2.32
CA LEU A 223 2.19 5.74 -1.15
C LEU A 223 1.00 4.85 -1.52
N PRO A 224 0.94 3.61 -1.02
CA PRO A 224 -0.21 2.74 -1.22
C PRO A 224 -1.49 3.41 -0.73
N GLY A 225 -2.49 3.55 -1.61
CA GLY A 225 -3.75 4.20 -1.25
C GLY A 225 -4.77 4.09 -2.36
N ARG A 226 -5.69 3.14 -2.22
CA ARG A 226 -6.60 2.68 -3.27
C ARG A 226 -7.45 3.78 -3.90
N HIS A 227 -7.80 4.84 -3.16
CA HIS A 227 -8.82 5.80 -3.60
C HIS A 227 -8.37 7.25 -3.57
N SER A 228 -7.40 7.61 -2.74
CA SER A 228 -7.04 9.01 -2.55
C SER A 228 -5.55 9.22 -2.81
N PRO A 229 -5.18 10.25 -3.57
CA PRO A 229 -3.78 10.62 -3.78
C PRO A 229 -3.09 10.94 -2.45
N ARG A 230 -1.89 10.42 -2.26
CA ARG A 230 -1.08 10.63 -1.06
C ARG A 230 0.35 11.00 -1.43
N VAL A 231 0.84 12.04 -0.80
CA VAL A 231 2.20 12.58 -1.03
C VAL A 231 2.92 12.67 0.30
N VAL A 232 4.17 12.19 0.37
CA VAL A 232 5.03 12.44 1.53
C VAL A 232 5.60 13.84 1.43
N VAL A 233 5.37 14.64 2.45
CA VAL A 233 5.86 16.02 2.51
C VAL A 233 6.81 16.19 3.69
N SER A 234 7.88 16.95 3.47
CA SER A 234 8.78 17.36 4.53
C SER A 234 8.19 18.56 5.29
N GLY A 235 8.35 18.51 6.60
CA GLY A 235 7.96 19.55 7.53
C GLY A 235 8.92 19.52 8.71
N ARG A 236 8.40 19.82 9.91
CA ARG A 236 9.14 19.57 11.16
C ARG A 236 9.44 18.06 11.32
N ASP A 237 8.46 17.26 10.94
CA ASP A 237 8.53 15.81 10.77
C ASP A 237 7.95 15.46 9.39
N GLU A 238 8.21 14.26 8.89
CA GLU A 238 7.58 13.78 7.65
C GLU A 238 6.08 13.55 7.87
N GLU A 239 5.26 14.11 6.99
CA GLU A 239 3.82 13.95 7.00
C GLU A 239 3.31 13.35 5.67
N VAL A 240 2.17 12.73 5.72
CA VAL A 240 1.43 12.28 4.53
C VAL A 240 0.33 13.28 4.22
N MET A 241 0.45 13.97 3.10
CA MET A 241 -0.60 14.81 2.55
C MET A 241 -1.58 13.96 1.75
N THR A 242 -2.83 13.89 2.18
CA THR A 242 -3.93 13.22 1.48
C THR A 242 -4.80 14.26 0.79
N LEU A 243 -5.19 13.98 -0.47
CA LEU A 243 -5.98 14.85 -1.32
C LEU A 243 -7.26 14.13 -1.78
N SER A 244 -8.28 14.90 -2.17
CA SER A 244 -9.45 14.39 -2.88
C SER A 244 -9.18 14.24 -4.37
N ARG A 245 -9.98 13.39 -5.01
CA ARG A 245 -10.16 13.30 -6.46
C ARG A 245 -11.37 14.12 -6.89
N LEU A 246 -11.49 14.36 -8.19
CA LEU A 246 -12.65 15.08 -8.74
C LEU A 246 -13.97 14.29 -8.67
N ASP A 247 -13.86 12.94 -8.66
CA ASP A 247 -15.00 12.03 -8.61
C ASP A 247 -15.37 11.58 -7.19
N ASP A 248 -14.69 12.09 -6.16
CA ASP A 248 -15.05 11.80 -4.77
C ASP A 248 -16.41 12.45 -4.42
N LEU A 249 -17.29 11.67 -3.79
CA LEU A 249 -18.63 12.10 -3.38
C LEU A 249 -18.61 13.11 -2.22
N CYS A 250 -17.50 13.17 -1.49
CA CYS A 250 -17.30 14.09 -0.38
C CYS A 250 -15.83 14.50 -0.27
N SER A 251 -15.55 15.55 0.47
CA SER A 251 -14.18 15.95 0.76
C SER A 251 -13.44 14.91 1.62
N ILE A 252 -12.68 14.02 0.98
CA ILE A 252 -11.93 12.96 1.67
C ILE A 252 -11.03 13.51 2.79
N PRO A 253 -10.26 14.60 2.61
CA PRO A 253 -9.47 15.20 3.68
C PRO A 253 -10.30 15.62 4.89
N VAL A 254 -11.42 16.30 4.67
CA VAL A 254 -12.30 16.79 5.73
C VAL A 254 -12.92 15.62 6.50
N TRP A 255 -13.50 14.66 5.79
CA TRP A 255 -14.15 13.52 6.44
C TRP A 255 -13.17 12.59 7.17
N ARG A 256 -11.96 12.43 6.66
CA ARG A 256 -10.92 11.71 7.41
C ARG A 256 -10.54 12.43 8.70
N GLU A 257 -10.42 13.76 8.68
CA GLU A 257 -10.16 14.53 9.90
C GLU A 257 -11.29 14.35 10.93
N ILE A 258 -12.55 14.39 10.47
CA ILE A 258 -13.73 14.17 11.33
C ILE A 258 -13.63 12.80 12.01
N TYR A 259 -13.44 11.72 11.23
CA TYR A 259 -13.31 10.37 11.77
C TYR A 259 -12.13 10.23 12.73
N MET A 260 -10.99 10.87 12.43
CA MET A 260 -9.82 10.84 13.30
C MET A 260 -10.04 11.59 14.62
N ARG A 261 -10.80 12.69 14.62
CA ARG A 261 -11.21 13.39 15.85
C ARG A 261 -12.18 12.55 16.67
N LEU A 262 -13.24 12.04 16.09
CA LEU A 262 -14.20 11.15 16.75
C LEU A 262 -13.51 9.92 17.35
N ALA A 263 -12.54 9.36 16.65
CA ALA A 263 -11.77 8.23 17.15
C ALA A 263 -10.94 8.60 18.39
N ARG A 264 -10.27 9.76 18.39
CA ARG A 264 -9.53 10.25 19.56
C ARG A 264 -10.44 10.48 20.76
N GLU A 265 -11.58 11.10 20.54
CA GLU A 265 -12.60 11.31 21.59
C GLU A 265 -13.19 9.98 22.10
N SER A 266 -13.23 8.97 21.24
CA SER A 266 -13.60 7.59 21.61
C SER A 266 -12.47 6.83 22.32
N GLY A 267 -11.34 7.48 22.65
CA GLY A 267 -10.21 6.88 23.36
C GLY A 267 -9.38 5.93 22.48
N ILE A 268 -9.35 6.15 21.17
CA ILE A 268 -8.50 5.40 20.22
C ILE A 268 -7.23 6.18 19.96
N GLU A 269 -6.11 5.53 20.12
CA GLU A 269 -4.82 6.07 19.73
C GLU A 269 -4.75 6.21 18.20
N THR A 270 -4.53 7.45 17.71
CA THR A 270 -4.52 7.76 16.29
C THR A 270 -3.26 8.51 15.89
N ALA A 271 -2.89 8.44 14.61
CA ALA A 271 -1.95 9.38 14.03
C ALA A 271 -2.43 10.83 14.24
N GLN A 272 -1.51 11.77 14.41
CA GLN A 272 -1.84 13.19 14.47
C GLN A 272 -2.28 13.67 13.09
N THR A 273 -3.34 14.47 13.05
CA THR A 273 -3.91 14.96 11.79
C THR A 273 -4.24 16.44 11.89
N ARG A 274 -4.19 17.14 10.74
CA ARG A 274 -4.64 18.52 10.60
C ARG A 274 -5.01 18.84 9.17
N LEU A 275 -6.06 19.63 8.99
CA LEU A 275 -6.42 20.18 7.70
C LEU A 275 -5.48 21.33 7.32
N LYS A 276 -5.19 21.44 6.04
CA LYS A 276 -4.39 22.53 5.45
C LYS A 276 -4.99 22.95 4.13
N ASP A 277 -5.14 24.24 3.91
CA ASP A 277 -5.36 24.77 2.57
C ASP A 277 -4.06 24.72 1.75
N VAL A 278 -4.14 24.18 0.57
CA VAL A 278 -3.05 24.08 -0.40
C VAL A 278 -3.51 24.70 -1.71
N ARG A 279 -3.31 26.00 -1.84
CA ARG A 279 -3.72 26.80 -3.02
C ARG A 279 -5.19 26.61 -3.39
N GLY A 280 -6.08 26.71 -2.41
CA GLY A 280 -7.53 26.58 -2.56
C GLY A 280 -8.03 25.13 -2.62
N SER A 281 -7.17 24.14 -2.41
CA SER A 281 -7.55 22.74 -2.22
C SER A 281 -7.35 22.33 -0.77
N THR A 282 -8.37 21.73 -0.16
CA THR A 282 -8.23 21.18 1.19
C THR A 282 -7.42 19.89 1.15
N ALA A 283 -6.40 19.81 1.99
CA ALA A 283 -5.57 18.64 2.19
C ALA A 283 -5.61 18.19 3.67
N LEU A 284 -5.45 16.90 3.93
CA LEU A 284 -5.21 16.36 5.26
C LEU A 284 -3.75 16.01 5.40
N LEU A 285 -3.09 16.60 6.36
CA LEU A 285 -1.75 16.22 6.78
C LEU A 285 -1.85 15.23 7.94
N THR A 286 -1.19 14.09 7.80
CA THR A 286 -1.16 13.01 8.79
C THR A 286 0.27 12.68 9.15
N SER A 287 0.62 12.64 10.43
CA SER A 287 1.94 12.20 10.88
C SER A 287 2.22 10.77 10.42
N ARG A 288 3.45 10.48 10.03
CA ARG A 288 3.85 9.12 9.65
C ARG A 288 3.89 8.22 10.87
N ILE A 289 3.17 7.09 10.79
CA ILE A 289 3.13 6.08 11.86
C ILE A 289 4.25 5.04 11.73
N ASP A 290 4.96 5.05 10.62
CA ASP A 290 6.11 4.21 10.33
C ASP A 290 7.45 4.94 10.60
N ARG A 291 7.40 6.00 11.39
CA ARG A 291 8.56 6.79 11.84
C ARG A 291 8.46 7.08 13.33
N ALA A 292 9.60 7.08 13.99
CA ALA A 292 9.74 7.59 15.35
C ALA A 292 10.98 8.49 15.42
N ALA A 293 10.81 9.74 15.84
CA ALA A 293 11.87 10.75 15.88
C ALA A 293 12.69 10.83 14.57
N GLY A 294 11.98 10.79 13.43
CA GLY A 294 12.58 10.83 12.08
C GLY A 294 13.22 9.52 11.61
N LYS A 295 13.29 8.49 12.47
CA LYS A 295 13.84 7.18 12.11
C LYS A 295 12.75 6.24 11.60
N PRO A 296 13.03 5.41 10.60
CA PRO A 296 12.09 4.40 10.14
C PRO A 296 11.83 3.35 11.23
N LEU A 297 10.57 2.88 11.29
CA LEU A 297 10.17 1.75 12.12
C LEU A 297 9.94 0.53 11.21
N PHE A 298 10.27 -0.65 11.68
CA PHE A 298 9.95 -1.87 10.95
C PHE A 298 8.45 -2.14 11.05
N THR A 299 7.74 -2.00 9.93
CA THR A 299 6.29 -2.14 9.90
C THR A 299 5.83 -3.15 8.86
N LEU A 300 4.80 -3.92 9.22
CA LEU A 300 4.08 -4.81 8.31
C LEU A 300 2.56 -4.63 8.51
N SER A 301 1.79 -4.91 7.47
CA SER A 301 0.33 -4.90 7.57
C SER A 301 -0.20 -6.19 8.23
N ALA A 302 -1.42 -6.11 8.76
CA ALA A 302 -2.15 -7.29 9.24
C ALA A 302 -2.27 -8.36 8.15
N ARG A 303 -2.49 -7.97 6.89
CA ARG A 303 -2.54 -8.90 5.75
C ARG A 303 -1.26 -9.73 5.62
N THR A 304 -0.11 -9.09 5.75
CA THR A 304 1.20 -9.72 5.67
C THR A 304 1.44 -10.66 6.85
N LEU A 305 1.08 -10.23 8.05
CA LEU A 305 1.21 -11.02 9.26
C LEU A 305 0.23 -12.20 9.34
N THR A 306 -0.92 -12.14 8.66
CA THR A 306 -1.94 -13.21 8.68
C THR A 306 -1.85 -14.21 7.53
N ALA A 307 -0.83 -14.15 6.67
CA ALA A 307 -0.69 -14.99 5.46
C ALA A 307 -1.91 -14.95 4.53
N GLY A 308 -2.60 -13.80 4.44
CA GLY A 308 -3.81 -13.69 3.64
C GLY A 308 -5.00 -14.52 4.17
N ARG A 309 -4.93 -15.10 5.37
CA ARG A 309 -6.14 -15.36 6.17
C ARG A 309 -6.76 -13.99 6.33
N MET A 310 -7.78 -13.70 5.49
CA MET A 310 -8.37 -12.37 5.35
C MET A 310 -8.16 -11.58 6.63
N GLY A 311 -7.41 -10.45 6.58
CA GLY A 311 -7.03 -9.67 7.76
C GLY A 311 -8.25 -9.28 8.57
N SER A 312 -8.82 -10.28 9.22
CA SER A 312 -10.00 -10.17 10.06
C SER A 312 -9.59 -9.74 11.44
N TYR A 313 -10.49 -9.16 12.18
CA TYR A 313 -10.23 -8.76 13.57
C TYR A 313 -9.78 -9.94 14.44
N LEU A 314 -10.37 -11.12 14.24
CA LEU A 314 -9.97 -12.35 14.96
C LEU A 314 -8.59 -12.83 14.50
N GLY A 315 -8.28 -12.74 13.20
CA GLY A 315 -6.93 -13.05 12.71
C GLY A 315 -5.86 -12.11 13.28
N ILE A 316 -6.21 -10.83 13.50
CA ILE A 316 -5.34 -9.87 14.20
C ILE A 316 -5.17 -10.27 15.68
N ALA A 317 -6.26 -10.68 16.34
CA ALA A 317 -6.19 -11.15 17.72
C ALA A 317 -5.30 -12.39 17.86
N ASP A 318 -5.38 -13.34 16.91
CA ASP A 318 -4.50 -14.51 16.88
C ASP A 318 -3.03 -14.13 16.80
N ILE A 319 -2.66 -13.19 15.90
CA ILE A 319 -1.27 -12.70 15.80
C ILE A 319 -0.80 -12.03 17.09
N LEU A 320 -1.64 -11.17 17.67
CA LEU A 320 -1.26 -10.48 18.91
C LEU A 320 -1.10 -11.46 20.08
N ASN A 321 -1.87 -12.55 20.10
CA ASN A 321 -1.71 -13.61 21.10
C ASN A 321 -0.46 -14.45 20.90
N SER A 322 -0.06 -14.73 19.64
CA SER A 322 1.12 -15.57 19.35
C SER A 322 2.43 -14.79 19.32
N ASP A 323 2.41 -13.61 18.69
CA ASP A 323 3.61 -12.86 18.32
C ASP A 323 3.58 -11.39 18.75
N GLY A 324 2.57 -11.00 19.55
CA GLY A 324 2.45 -9.63 20.07
C GLY A 324 3.42 -9.35 21.22
N ALA A 325 4.01 -8.17 21.24
CA ALA A 325 4.87 -7.72 22.34
C ALA A 325 4.06 -7.40 23.63
N SER A 326 2.80 -6.96 23.50
CA SER A 326 1.92 -6.65 24.63
C SER A 326 0.47 -7.01 24.32
N PRO A 327 0.10 -8.29 24.23
CA PRO A 327 -1.26 -8.70 23.87
C PRO A 327 -2.35 -8.09 24.76
N ALA A 328 -2.09 -8.04 26.09
CA ALA A 328 -3.06 -7.51 27.06
C ALA A 328 -3.42 -6.03 26.83
N GLU A 329 -2.51 -5.25 26.23
CA GLU A 329 -2.76 -3.85 25.89
C GLU A 329 -3.39 -3.71 24.49
N ASP A 330 -2.92 -4.47 23.51
CA ASP A 330 -3.27 -4.25 22.11
C ASP A 330 -4.59 -4.94 21.72
N LEU A 331 -4.94 -6.08 22.32
CA LEU A 331 -6.21 -6.76 22.05
C LEU A 331 -7.44 -5.89 22.35
N PRO A 332 -7.54 -5.20 23.51
CA PRO A 332 -8.63 -4.26 23.76
C PRO A 332 -8.67 -3.09 22.78
N LYS A 333 -7.50 -2.63 22.27
CA LYS A 333 -7.44 -1.59 21.24
C LYS A 333 -8.04 -2.08 19.91
N VAL A 334 -7.78 -3.32 19.50
CA VAL A 334 -8.39 -3.93 18.30
C VAL A 334 -9.91 -3.93 18.44
N TRP A 335 -10.44 -4.41 19.56
CA TRP A 335 -11.87 -4.45 19.80
C TRP A 335 -12.51 -3.06 19.76
N ARG A 336 -11.87 -2.05 20.40
CA ARG A 336 -12.35 -0.67 20.40
C ARG A 336 -12.42 -0.08 18.99
N ARG A 337 -11.41 -0.35 18.14
CA ARG A 337 -11.42 0.08 16.73
C ARG A 337 -12.54 -0.58 15.95
N MET A 338 -12.76 -1.89 16.16
CA MET A 338 -13.85 -2.62 15.55
C MET A 338 -15.22 -2.05 15.97
N ALA A 339 -15.40 -1.76 17.27
CA ALA A 339 -16.61 -1.14 17.80
C ALA A 339 -16.85 0.26 17.23
N PHE A 340 -15.82 1.09 17.17
CA PHE A 340 -15.89 2.42 16.57
C PHE A 340 -16.32 2.35 15.10
N ALA A 341 -15.68 1.50 14.30
CA ALA A 341 -16.00 1.36 12.89
C ALA A 341 -17.46 0.92 12.67
N LEU A 342 -17.98 0.01 13.50
CA LEU A 342 -19.38 -0.39 13.43
C LEU A 342 -20.33 0.77 13.78
N LEU A 343 -20.09 1.45 14.91
CA LEU A 343 -20.99 2.49 15.42
C LEU A 343 -20.99 3.79 14.60
N THR A 344 -19.95 4.03 13.80
CA THR A 344 -19.83 5.24 12.97
C THR A 344 -19.96 4.96 11.48
N GLY A 345 -20.21 3.72 11.09
CA GLY A 345 -20.21 3.33 9.67
C GLY A 345 -18.90 3.66 8.94
N ALA A 346 -17.77 3.69 9.67
CA ALA A 346 -16.49 3.94 9.04
C ALA A 346 -16.12 2.81 8.08
N ALA A 347 -15.64 3.18 6.89
CA ALA A 347 -15.00 2.21 6.01
C ALA A 347 -13.70 1.76 6.67
N ASP A 348 -13.70 0.55 7.20
CA ASP A 348 -12.54 -0.07 7.84
C ASP A 348 -11.98 -1.20 6.97
N ALA A 349 -10.66 -1.32 7.01
CA ALA A 349 -9.91 -2.34 6.28
C ALA A 349 -8.85 -2.92 7.24
N PRO A 350 -9.25 -3.78 8.18
CA PRO A 350 -8.35 -4.29 9.22
C PRO A 350 -7.14 -5.01 8.65
N GLU A 351 -7.23 -5.58 7.45
CA GLU A 351 -6.11 -6.17 6.73
C GLU A 351 -4.99 -5.18 6.39
N ARG A 352 -5.28 -3.87 6.42
CA ARG A 352 -4.33 -2.78 6.15
C ARG A 352 -3.79 -2.10 7.40
N TRP A 353 -4.25 -2.50 8.57
CA TRP A 353 -3.71 -1.97 9.81
C TRP A 353 -2.23 -2.33 9.91
N LEU A 354 -1.42 -1.39 10.35
CA LEU A 354 0.02 -1.59 10.50
C LEU A 354 0.36 -2.05 11.90
N PHE A 355 1.41 -2.84 11.94
CA PHE A 355 2.06 -3.31 13.15
C PHE A 355 3.51 -2.87 13.11
N VAL A 356 4.02 -2.43 14.25
CA VAL A 356 5.41 -2.05 14.45
C VAL A 356 6.12 -3.19 15.14
N ARG A 357 7.29 -3.56 14.64
CA ARG A 357 8.15 -4.54 15.30
C ARG A 357 8.87 -3.91 16.48
N GLU A 358 8.70 -4.47 17.66
CA GLU A 358 9.52 -4.25 18.85
C GLU A 358 10.45 -5.46 19.08
N GLU A 359 11.29 -5.37 20.08
CA GLU A 359 12.30 -6.41 20.39
C GLU A 359 11.67 -7.81 20.53
N PHE A 360 10.54 -7.91 21.22
CA PHE A 360 9.92 -9.20 21.57
C PHE A 360 8.63 -9.50 20.81
N GLY A 361 8.26 -8.72 19.81
CA GLY A 361 7.04 -9.00 19.07
C GLY A 361 6.47 -7.81 18.31
N TRP A 362 5.21 -7.92 17.93
CA TRP A 362 4.50 -6.89 17.18
C TRP A 362 3.61 -6.06 18.10
N ARG A 363 3.53 -4.76 17.85
CA ARG A 363 2.60 -3.83 18.49
C ARG A 363 1.65 -3.26 17.45
N LEU A 364 0.40 -3.08 17.85
CA LEU A 364 -0.58 -2.41 17.01
C LEU A 364 -0.23 -0.93 16.85
N ALA A 365 0.06 -0.48 15.62
CA ALA A 365 0.36 0.93 15.34
C ALA A 365 -0.86 1.83 15.56
N PRO A 366 -0.70 3.15 15.77
CA PRO A 366 -1.81 4.10 15.87
C PRO A 366 -2.78 3.98 14.69
N ALA A 367 -4.07 4.18 14.93
CA ALA A 367 -5.07 4.11 13.88
C ALA A 367 -4.91 5.27 12.89
N HIS A 368 -5.18 4.98 11.61
CA HIS A 368 -5.10 5.96 10.54
C HIS A 368 -6.04 5.59 9.39
N GLY A 369 -6.46 6.58 8.65
CA GLY A 369 -7.07 6.40 7.33
C GLY A 369 -8.55 6.04 7.30
N TRP A 370 -9.30 6.11 8.38
CA TRP A 370 -10.75 5.98 8.34
C TRP A 370 -11.40 7.06 7.48
N ARG A 371 -12.50 6.69 6.85
CA ARG A 371 -13.32 7.54 6.01
C ARG A 371 -14.76 7.04 6.02
N PRO A 372 -15.75 7.85 5.59
CA PRO A 372 -17.12 7.37 5.45
C PRO A 372 -17.18 6.20 4.47
N ASN A 373 -18.14 5.33 4.71
CA ASN A 373 -18.46 4.24 3.82
C ASN A 373 -19.50 4.69 2.80
N THR A 374 -19.06 5.27 1.69
CA THR A 374 -19.91 5.83 0.61
C THR A 374 -20.31 4.83 -0.46
N GLY A 375 -20.02 3.54 -0.30
CA GLY A 375 -20.29 2.51 -1.30
C GLY A 375 -21.13 1.36 -0.76
N ALA A 376 -21.47 0.39 -1.63
CA ALA A 376 -22.03 -0.89 -1.21
C ALA A 376 -21.03 -1.60 -0.30
N ALA A 377 -21.13 -1.31 1.00
CA ALA A 377 -20.24 -1.82 1.99
C ALA A 377 -20.35 -3.33 2.07
N ARG A 378 -19.22 -4.00 2.04
CA ARG A 378 -19.20 -5.37 2.55
C ARG A 378 -19.56 -5.29 4.03
N PRO A 379 -20.47 -6.16 4.51
CA PRO A 379 -20.80 -6.21 5.92
C PRO A 379 -19.51 -6.38 6.73
N MET A 380 -19.39 -5.65 7.82
CA MET A 380 -18.29 -5.86 8.76
C MET A 380 -18.34 -7.29 9.30
N THR A 381 -17.21 -7.97 9.34
CA THR A 381 -17.11 -9.34 9.83
C THR A 381 -15.97 -9.47 10.82
N ALA A 382 -16.14 -10.25 11.87
CA ALA A 382 -15.07 -10.51 12.83
C ALA A 382 -14.03 -11.51 12.28
N ASP A 383 -14.52 -12.54 11.58
CA ASP A 383 -13.76 -13.69 11.08
C ASP A 383 -13.63 -13.72 9.54
N GLY A 384 -14.09 -12.68 8.85
CA GLY A 384 -14.17 -12.63 7.40
C GLY A 384 -15.35 -13.37 6.78
N ARG A 385 -16.26 -13.94 7.59
CA ARG A 385 -17.38 -14.76 7.13
C ARG A 385 -18.74 -14.29 7.69
N ARG A 386 -18.84 -14.16 9.00
CA ARG A 386 -20.11 -13.83 9.68
C ARG A 386 -20.23 -12.33 9.85
N PRO A 387 -21.29 -11.70 9.34
CA PRO A 387 -21.53 -10.28 9.57
C PRO A 387 -21.70 -9.97 11.06
N ILE A 388 -21.16 -8.85 11.47
CA ILE A 388 -21.48 -8.21 12.75
C ILE A 388 -22.64 -7.28 12.45
N ALA A 389 -23.82 -7.62 12.94
CA ALA A 389 -25.04 -6.89 12.62
C ALA A 389 -25.49 -5.92 13.72
N ALA A 390 -25.00 -6.11 14.95
CA ALA A 390 -25.43 -5.31 16.09
C ALA A 390 -24.33 -5.17 17.15
N ALA A 391 -24.50 -4.20 18.04
CA ALA A 391 -23.59 -3.97 19.17
C ALA A 391 -23.48 -5.18 20.11
N GLU A 392 -24.56 -5.99 20.22
CA GLU A 392 -24.58 -7.22 21.00
C GLU A 392 -23.60 -8.27 20.45
N ASP A 393 -23.39 -8.31 19.13
CA ASP A 393 -22.40 -9.19 18.51
C ASP A 393 -21.00 -8.83 18.96
N LEU A 394 -20.70 -7.51 19.03
CA LEU A 394 -19.42 -7.03 19.55
C LEU A 394 -19.21 -7.43 21.01
N VAL A 395 -20.24 -7.32 21.83
CA VAL A 395 -20.17 -7.71 23.25
C VAL A 395 -19.86 -9.21 23.39
N ARG A 396 -20.44 -10.05 22.53
CA ARG A 396 -20.14 -11.51 22.50
C ARG A 396 -18.69 -11.80 22.06
N LEU A 397 -18.12 -10.95 21.23
CA LEU A 397 -16.74 -11.08 20.75
C LEU A 397 -15.68 -10.55 21.74
N ALA A 398 -16.06 -9.74 22.73
CA ALA A 398 -15.14 -9.09 23.66
C ALA A 398 -14.12 -10.05 24.34
N PRO A 399 -14.49 -11.27 24.77
CA PRO A 399 -13.54 -12.21 25.37
C PRO A 399 -12.36 -12.60 24.49
N TYR A 400 -12.54 -12.65 23.16
CA TYR A 400 -11.45 -12.94 22.21
C TYR A 400 -10.40 -11.82 22.15
N PHE A 401 -10.75 -10.66 22.67
CA PHE A 401 -9.89 -9.47 22.74
C PHE A 401 -9.49 -9.12 24.18
N ALA A 402 -9.41 -10.12 25.04
CA ALA A 402 -9.04 -9.97 26.47
C ALA A 402 -9.93 -8.97 27.24
N MET A 403 -11.17 -8.77 26.81
CA MET A 403 -12.10 -7.83 27.45
C MET A 403 -13.26 -8.56 28.16
N LYS A 404 -13.61 -8.08 29.36
CA LYS A 404 -14.83 -8.49 30.06
C LYS A 404 -16.06 -7.89 29.38
N THR A 405 -17.16 -8.63 29.34
CA THR A 405 -18.45 -8.19 28.78
C THR A 405 -18.93 -6.85 29.38
N ALA A 406 -18.72 -6.65 30.68
CA ALA A 406 -19.11 -5.41 31.36
C ALA A 406 -18.28 -4.21 30.87
N ASP A 407 -16.99 -4.39 30.64
CA ASP A 407 -16.11 -3.33 30.15
C ASP A 407 -16.36 -3.03 28.67
N ALA A 408 -16.65 -4.04 27.87
CA ALA A 408 -17.10 -3.88 26.49
C ALA A 408 -18.34 -2.98 26.37
N LYS A 409 -19.36 -3.19 27.23
CA LYS A 409 -20.56 -2.34 27.29
C LYS A 409 -20.23 -0.89 27.66
N LYS A 410 -19.31 -0.66 28.61
CA LYS A 410 -18.86 0.69 28.97
C LYS A 410 -18.18 1.38 27.80
N VAL A 411 -17.33 0.66 27.08
CA VAL A 411 -16.62 1.21 25.91
C VAL A 411 -17.60 1.56 24.78
N LEU A 412 -18.60 0.71 24.49
CA LEU A 412 -19.66 1.05 23.51
C LEU A 412 -20.40 2.33 23.89
N LEU A 413 -20.78 2.47 25.16
CA LEU A 413 -21.45 3.69 25.63
C LEU A 413 -20.54 4.92 25.52
N ALA A 414 -19.25 4.78 25.82
CA ALA A 414 -18.26 5.87 25.67
C ALA A 414 -18.12 6.29 24.21
N ILE A 415 -18.03 5.34 23.26
CA ILE A 415 -17.96 5.66 21.83
C ILE A 415 -19.24 6.38 21.38
N ARG A 416 -20.43 5.88 21.74
CA ARG A 416 -21.71 6.55 21.38
C ARG A 416 -21.77 7.98 21.89
N ARG A 417 -21.30 8.26 23.12
CA ARG A 417 -21.23 9.61 23.66
C ARG A 417 -20.25 10.49 22.91
N ALA A 418 -19.07 9.98 22.59
CA ALA A 418 -18.05 10.71 21.87
C ALA A 418 -18.43 11.02 20.43
N THR A 419 -19.36 10.26 19.85
CA THR A 419 -19.82 10.44 18.46
C THR A 419 -21.20 11.07 18.35
N ALA A 420 -21.83 11.47 19.46
CA ALA A 420 -23.20 12.01 19.45
C ALA A 420 -23.32 13.32 18.66
N ASP A 421 -22.34 14.20 18.80
CA ASP A 421 -22.35 15.54 18.20
C ASP A 421 -21.52 15.58 16.88
N TRP A 422 -21.50 14.47 16.14
CA TRP A 422 -20.68 14.32 14.92
C TRP A 422 -21.04 15.35 13.84
N GLU A 423 -22.30 15.80 13.73
CA GLU A 423 -22.74 16.79 12.74
C GLU A 423 -22.12 18.16 13.03
N ASP A 424 -22.15 18.59 14.29
CA ASP A 424 -21.53 19.86 14.69
C ASP A 424 -20.00 19.83 14.43
N LEU A 425 -19.37 18.69 14.71
CA LEU A 425 -17.96 18.49 14.39
C LEU A 425 -17.73 18.54 12.87
N ALA A 426 -18.61 17.94 12.07
CA ALA A 426 -18.51 17.94 10.62
C ALA A 426 -18.61 19.36 10.05
N PHE A 427 -19.61 20.15 10.49
CA PHE A 427 -19.73 21.54 10.07
C PHE A 427 -18.53 22.39 10.51
N SER A 428 -18.06 22.22 11.73
CA SER A 428 -16.88 22.95 12.23
C SER A 428 -15.59 22.60 11.48
N ALA A 429 -15.50 21.40 10.94
CA ALA A 429 -14.37 20.94 10.11
C ALA A 429 -14.49 21.39 8.65
N GLY A 430 -15.62 21.97 8.24
CA GLY A 430 -15.85 22.49 6.90
C GLY A 430 -16.56 21.52 5.95
N ALA A 431 -17.26 20.50 6.46
CA ALA A 431 -18.10 19.64 5.65
C ALA A 431 -19.31 20.40 5.10
N GLY A 432 -19.67 20.13 3.85
CA GLY A 432 -20.85 20.72 3.23
C GLY A 432 -22.15 20.13 3.77
N ALA A 433 -23.23 20.95 3.85
CA ALA A 433 -24.53 20.48 4.33
C ALA A 433 -25.12 19.31 3.53
N GLN A 434 -24.80 19.21 2.25
CA GLN A 434 -25.20 18.08 1.43
C GLN A 434 -24.44 16.80 1.83
N GLU A 435 -23.12 16.91 2.01
CA GLU A 435 -22.28 15.78 2.45
C GLU A 435 -22.74 15.23 3.81
N VAL A 436 -23.06 16.13 4.76
CA VAL A 436 -23.56 15.75 6.09
C VAL A 436 -24.86 14.95 5.95
N ARG A 437 -25.83 15.41 5.16
CA ARG A 437 -27.08 14.67 4.92
C ARG A 437 -26.89 13.33 4.24
N GLU A 438 -25.97 13.25 3.27
CA GLU A 438 -25.70 12.01 2.54
C GLU A 438 -24.99 10.98 3.41
N LEU A 439 -24.22 11.41 4.41
CA LEU A 439 -23.48 10.54 5.30
C LEU A 439 -24.14 10.25 6.65
N GLU A 440 -25.26 10.93 6.96
CA GLU A 440 -26.07 10.66 8.17
C GLU A 440 -26.39 9.16 8.37
N PRO A 441 -26.78 8.39 7.34
CA PRO A 441 -27.03 6.96 7.50
C PRO A 441 -25.83 6.16 8.04
N CYS A 442 -24.60 6.61 7.83
CA CYS A 442 -23.41 5.96 8.37
C CYS A 442 -23.38 5.98 9.90
N PHE A 443 -23.90 7.05 10.53
CA PHE A 443 -23.87 7.25 11.98
C PHE A 443 -25.14 6.79 12.71
N THR A 444 -26.23 6.55 12.00
CA THR A 444 -27.53 6.22 12.59
C THR A 444 -27.88 4.74 12.52
N THR A 445 -27.08 3.91 11.86
CA THR A 445 -27.43 2.52 11.56
C THR A 445 -27.35 1.58 12.78
N TYR A 446 -26.70 1.95 13.90
CA TYR A 446 -26.46 1.06 15.05
C TYR A 446 -26.76 1.73 16.42
#